data_c6629a7aa24b82cd6f490ed41e620f93
#
_entry.id   c6629a7aa24b82cd6f490ed41e620f93
#
_cell.length_a   1.000
_cell.length_b   1.000
_cell.length_c   1.000
_cell.angle_alpha   90.00
_cell.angle_beta   90.00
_cell.angle_gamma   90.00
#
_symmetry.space_group_name_H-M   'P 1'
#
loop_
_entity.id
_entity.type
_entity.pdbx_description
1 polymer ?
#
loop_
_entity_poly.entity_id
_entity_poly.type
_entity_poly.pdbx_seq_one_letter_code
_entity_poly.pdbx_strand_id
1 'polypeptide(L)'
;MRSDLSSSEPDWRVELSRMPIPISIKNDVLLNKALQSLVNDGRVSSELGEELHTNATLPGLTALAMMIKKSRFGDSIFFNENLHVNTTNVCTLACRFCAFRKGPRHRDAYSLTPEEFVSRIEPFEGKIDEVHAVGGLHPDWTIDHYSEIYRITKQRFPGISIKSLTAVEVKHIASKSGLGVLETLTILRD
;
A
#
# COMPACT_ATOMS: atom_id res chain seq x y z
N MET A 1 13.82 9.91 -2.28
CA MET A 1 14.64 10.53 -1.23
C MET A 1 14.02 10.18 0.11
N ARG A 2 14.37 9.04 0.72
CA ARG A 2 14.01 8.76 2.11
C ARG A 2 14.99 9.55 2.95
N SER A 3 14.58 10.72 3.42
CA SER A 3 15.27 11.39 4.51
C SER A 3 15.24 10.45 5.71
N ASP A 4 16.39 10.20 6.30
CA ASP A 4 16.55 9.52 7.58
C ASP A 4 15.59 10.16 8.59
N LEU A 5 14.50 9.46 8.90
CA LEU A 5 13.64 9.75 10.03
C LEU A 5 14.35 9.28 11.31
N SER A 6 15.54 9.84 11.56
CA SER A 6 16.25 9.60 12.80
C SER A 6 15.88 10.66 13.82
N SER A 7 15.16 10.24 14.84
CA SER A 7 15.33 10.67 16.24
C SER A 7 14.97 12.08 16.70
N SER A 8 14.13 12.88 16.02
CA SER A 8 13.67 14.16 16.60
C SER A 8 12.19 14.52 16.37
N GLU A 9 11.39 13.64 15.76
CA GLU A 9 9.96 13.89 15.75
C GLU A 9 9.39 13.65 17.15
N PRO A 10 8.59 14.57 17.69
CA PRO A 10 7.96 14.37 18.99
C PRO A 10 7.12 13.09 18.93
N ASP A 11 7.23 12.25 19.96
CA ASP A 11 6.43 11.02 20.05
C ASP A 11 4.94 11.42 19.97
N TRP A 12 4.29 11.01 18.89
CA TRP A 12 2.88 11.32 18.61
C TRP A 12 1.95 10.93 19.77
N ARG A 13 2.35 9.98 20.61
CA ARG A 13 1.61 9.56 21.80
C ARG A 13 1.63 10.64 22.87
N VAL A 14 2.75 11.33 23.01
CA VAL A 14 2.87 12.48 23.92
C VAL A 14 1.96 13.62 23.44
N GLU A 15 1.95 13.91 22.15
CA GLU A 15 1.04 14.88 21.57
C GLU A 15 -0.43 14.45 21.76
N LEU A 16 -0.75 13.17 21.50
CA LEU A 16 -2.08 12.62 21.70
C LEU A 16 -2.56 12.78 23.15
N SER A 17 -1.68 12.55 24.14
CA SER A 17 -2.01 12.67 25.57
C SER A 17 -2.32 14.11 26.01
N ARG A 18 -1.83 15.10 25.28
CA ARG A 18 -2.03 16.53 25.58
C ARG A 18 -3.25 17.12 24.90
N MET A 19 -3.83 16.42 23.92
CA MET A 19 -4.96 16.91 23.18
C MET A 19 -6.25 16.96 24.02
N PRO A 20 -7.13 17.95 23.80
CA PRO A 20 -8.45 17.96 24.43
C PRO A 20 -9.27 16.75 23.93
N ILE A 21 -9.81 15.99 24.90
CA ILE A 21 -10.60 14.80 24.59
C ILE A 21 -12.02 15.22 24.21
N PRO A 22 -12.50 14.90 22.99
CA PRO A 22 -13.87 15.15 22.58
C PRO A 22 -14.88 14.50 23.51
N ILE A 23 -16.03 15.15 23.69
CA ILE A 23 -17.07 14.66 24.61
C ILE A 23 -17.61 13.27 24.20
N SER A 24 -17.63 12.98 22.90
CA SER A 24 -18.00 11.67 22.34
C SER A 24 -17.06 10.55 22.76
N ILE A 25 -15.81 10.85 23.07
CA ILE A 25 -14.83 9.88 23.56
C ILE A 25 -14.87 9.86 25.09
N LYS A 26 -14.92 11.05 25.72
CA LYS A 26 -14.89 11.17 27.16
C LYS A 26 -16.01 10.42 27.86
N ASN A 27 -17.22 10.41 27.27
CA ASN A 27 -18.41 9.78 27.82
C ASN A 27 -18.60 8.33 27.35
N ASP A 28 -17.74 7.81 26.51
CA ASP A 28 -17.79 6.42 26.01
C ASP A 28 -16.63 5.62 26.62
N VAL A 29 -16.98 4.63 27.44
CA VAL A 29 -16.00 3.80 28.16
C VAL A 29 -15.08 3.07 27.22
N LEU A 30 -15.60 2.55 26.11
CA LEU A 30 -14.84 1.75 25.14
C LEU A 30 -13.86 2.63 24.35
N LEU A 31 -14.30 3.80 23.88
CA LEU A 31 -13.45 4.74 23.17
C LEU A 31 -12.37 5.34 24.08
N ASN A 32 -12.73 5.61 25.34
CA ASN A 32 -11.75 6.07 26.33
C ASN A 32 -10.68 5.01 26.61
N LYS A 33 -11.07 3.74 26.79
CA LYS A 33 -10.15 2.58 26.93
C LYS A 33 -9.21 2.50 25.70
N ALA A 34 -9.74 2.68 24.49
CA ALA A 34 -8.93 2.68 23.26
C ALA A 34 -7.94 3.85 23.23
N LEU A 35 -8.37 5.07 23.60
CA LEU A 35 -7.49 6.23 23.69
C LEU A 35 -6.34 5.99 24.68
N GLN A 36 -6.61 5.44 25.86
CA GLN A 36 -5.58 5.11 26.85
C GLN A 36 -4.59 4.08 26.33
N SER A 37 -5.07 3.02 25.66
CA SER A 37 -4.21 2.01 25.04
C SER A 37 -3.30 2.64 23.95
N LEU A 38 -3.84 3.56 23.13
CA LEU A 38 -3.05 4.27 22.11
C LEU A 38 -1.99 5.18 22.72
N VAL A 39 -2.31 5.89 23.80
CA VAL A 39 -1.35 6.76 24.51
C VAL A 39 -0.22 5.92 25.15
N ASN A 40 -0.55 4.81 25.80
CA ASN A 40 0.42 4.00 26.53
C ASN A 40 1.25 3.11 25.61
N ASP A 41 0.58 2.38 24.71
CA ASP A 41 1.16 1.27 23.94
C ASP A 41 1.32 1.58 22.45
N GLY A 42 0.77 2.71 21.98
CA GLY A 42 0.76 3.11 20.57
C GLY A 42 -0.18 2.30 19.68
N ARG A 43 -0.92 1.35 20.24
CA ARG A 43 -1.88 0.50 19.51
C ARG A 43 -2.97 -0.04 20.44
N VAL A 44 -4.05 -0.53 19.88
CA VAL A 44 -5.06 -1.31 20.57
C VAL A 44 -4.77 -2.80 20.42
N SER A 45 -5.21 -3.64 21.38
CA SER A 45 -5.14 -5.10 21.25
C SER A 45 -6.17 -5.59 20.22
N SER A 46 -6.01 -6.84 19.76
CA SER A 46 -6.97 -7.45 18.82
C SER A 46 -8.37 -7.52 19.42
N GLU A 47 -8.48 -7.89 20.69
CA GLU A 47 -9.76 -7.99 21.41
C GLU A 47 -10.44 -6.62 21.53
N LEU A 48 -9.68 -5.58 21.89
CA LEU A 48 -10.21 -4.22 21.95
C LEU A 48 -10.60 -3.70 20.55
N GLY A 49 -9.85 -4.09 19.52
CA GLY A 49 -10.17 -3.79 18.13
C GLY A 49 -11.50 -4.42 17.68
N GLU A 50 -11.77 -5.67 18.07
CA GLU A 50 -13.04 -6.36 17.81
C GLU A 50 -14.20 -5.72 18.57
N GLU A 51 -14.00 -5.38 19.86
CA GLU A 51 -14.99 -4.64 20.66
C GLU A 51 -15.34 -3.28 20.01
N LEU A 52 -14.33 -2.53 19.55
CA LEU A 52 -14.54 -1.26 18.86
C LEU A 52 -15.31 -1.43 17.54
N HIS A 53 -14.96 -2.44 16.76
CA HIS A 53 -15.64 -2.73 15.49
C HIS A 53 -17.13 -3.04 15.71
N THR A 54 -17.44 -3.78 16.77
CA THR A 54 -18.80 -4.26 17.03
C THR A 54 -19.67 -3.23 17.75
N ASN A 55 -19.12 -2.47 18.69
CA ASN A 55 -19.89 -1.71 19.65
C ASN A 55 -19.69 -0.19 19.58
N ALA A 56 -18.57 0.29 19.00
CA ALA A 56 -18.35 1.72 18.93
C ALA A 56 -19.19 2.41 17.84
N THR A 57 -19.61 3.64 18.13
CA THR A 57 -20.31 4.44 17.12
C THR A 57 -19.36 4.99 16.07
N LEU A 58 -19.81 5.11 14.82
CA LEU A 58 -18.99 5.69 13.75
C LEU A 58 -18.52 7.13 14.07
N PRO A 59 -19.34 8.05 14.62
CA PRO A 59 -18.87 9.36 15.05
C PRO A 59 -17.77 9.30 16.12
N GLY A 60 -17.88 8.36 17.07
CA GLY A 60 -16.87 8.17 18.13
C GLY A 60 -15.55 7.66 17.55
N LEU A 61 -15.59 6.66 16.66
CA LEU A 61 -14.39 6.15 15.97
C LEU A 61 -13.74 7.24 15.10
N THR A 62 -14.56 8.03 14.40
CA THR A 62 -14.06 9.17 13.60
C THR A 62 -13.36 10.22 14.47
N ALA A 63 -13.93 10.54 15.63
CA ALA A 63 -13.32 11.48 16.57
C ALA A 63 -11.95 10.95 17.08
N LEU A 64 -11.88 9.66 17.43
CA LEU A 64 -10.63 9.03 17.86
C LEU A 64 -9.59 9.00 16.74
N ALA A 65 -9.98 8.62 15.52
CA ALA A 65 -9.11 8.63 14.34
C ALA A 65 -8.57 10.04 14.03
N MET A 66 -9.42 11.06 14.16
CA MET A 66 -9.00 12.46 13.99
C MET A 66 -7.98 12.91 15.05
N MET A 67 -8.11 12.49 16.30
CA MET A 67 -7.10 12.76 17.33
C MET A 67 -5.76 12.13 16.96
N ILE A 68 -5.75 10.85 16.55
CA ILE A 68 -4.54 10.14 16.11
C ILE A 68 -3.91 10.84 14.90
N LYS A 69 -4.72 11.20 13.90
CA LYS A 69 -4.28 11.92 12.71
C LYS A 69 -3.62 13.25 13.08
N LYS A 70 -4.26 14.03 13.93
CA LYS A 70 -3.73 15.33 14.36
C LYS A 70 -2.48 15.22 15.21
N SER A 71 -2.39 14.23 16.08
CA SER A 71 -1.18 14.01 16.89
C SER A 71 0.03 13.58 16.05
N ARG A 72 -0.19 12.92 14.90
CA ARG A 72 0.88 12.46 14.01
C ARG A 72 1.26 13.49 12.95
N PHE A 73 0.29 14.18 12.39
CA PHE A 73 0.45 14.92 11.13
C PHE A 73 -0.11 16.35 11.21
N GLY A 74 -0.55 16.80 12.39
CA GLY A 74 -1.19 18.09 12.52
C GLY A 74 -2.42 18.21 11.61
N ASP A 75 -2.54 19.33 10.91
CA ASP A 75 -3.62 19.57 9.94
C ASP A 75 -3.27 19.16 8.51
N SER A 76 -2.05 18.64 8.27
CA SER A 76 -1.62 18.19 6.95
C SER A 76 -2.45 17.01 6.45
N ILE A 77 -2.77 17.02 5.16
CA ILE A 77 -3.40 15.91 4.42
C ILE A 77 -2.44 15.53 3.31
N PHE A 78 -2.17 14.23 3.21
CA PHE A 78 -1.29 13.70 2.17
C PHE A 78 -2.13 13.02 1.09
N PHE A 79 -1.78 13.28 -0.15
CA PHE A 79 -2.32 12.60 -1.31
C PHE A 79 -1.20 12.36 -2.31
N ASN A 80 -1.41 11.43 -3.23
CA ASN A 80 -0.54 11.23 -4.38
C ASN A 80 -1.40 11.12 -5.65
N GLU A 81 -0.86 11.62 -6.75
CA GLU A 81 -1.43 11.44 -8.07
C GLU A 81 -0.82 10.17 -8.67
N ASN A 82 -1.63 9.12 -8.82
CA ASN A 82 -1.15 7.85 -9.34
C ASN A 82 -1.79 7.47 -10.67
N LEU A 83 -1.01 6.73 -11.47
CA LEU A 83 -1.47 6.05 -12.67
C LEU A 83 -1.51 4.55 -12.43
N HIS A 84 -2.64 3.92 -12.71
CA HIS A 84 -2.75 2.47 -12.64
C HIS A 84 -2.39 1.84 -13.99
N VAL A 85 -1.30 1.07 -14.03
CA VAL A 85 -0.85 0.33 -15.21
C VAL A 85 -0.71 -1.14 -14.86
N ASN A 86 -1.66 -1.96 -15.29
CA ASN A 86 -1.59 -3.41 -15.10
C ASN A 86 -0.65 -4.02 -16.14
N THR A 87 0.31 -4.80 -15.67
CA THR A 87 1.34 -5.43 -16.53
C THR A 87 0.76 -6.49 -17.45
N THR A 88 -0.20 -7.28 -16.95
CA THR A 88 -0.86 -8.35 -17.71
C THR A 88 -2.22 -8.70 -17.09
N ASN A 89 -3.17 -9.13 -17.91
CA ASN A 89 -4.40 -9.78 -17.45
C ASN A 89 -4.35 -11.32 -17.57
N VAL A 90 -3.26 -11.86 -18.09
CA VAL A 90 -3.04 -13.32 -18.13
C VAL A 90 -2.72 -13.81 -16.72
N CYS A 91 -3.49 -14.79 -16.23
CA CYS A 91 -3.35 -15.27 -14.86
C CYS A 91 -3.59 -16.80 -14.79
N THR A 92 -2.69 -17.49 -14.10
CA THR A 92 -2.81 -18.93 -13.84
C THR A 92 -3.90 -19.26 -12.81
N LEU A 93 -4.29 -18.30 -11.96
CA LEU A 93 -5.39 -18.49 -11.01
C LEU A 93 -6.75 -18.24 -11.67
N ALA A 94 -7.80 -18.82 -11.08
CA ALA A 94 -9.19 -18.67 -11.51
C ALA A 94 -10.07 -18.21 -10.35
N CYS A 95 -9.73 -17.07 -9.74
CA CYS A 95 -10.49 -16.49 -8.61
C CYS A 95 -11.91 -16.16 -9.07
N ARG A 96 -12.91 -16.59 -8.30
CA ARG A 96 -14.33 -16.47 -8.66
C ARG A 96 -14.81 -15.03 -8.82
N PHE A 97 -14.21 -14.08 -8.13
CA PHE A 97 -14.57 -12.66 -8.15
C PHE A 97 -13.74 -11.83 -9.15
N CYS A 98 -12.74 -12.42 -9.82
CA CYS A 98 -11.84 -11.66 -10.69
C CYS A 98 -12.40 -11.55 -12.11
N ALA A 99 -12.99 -10.40 -12.43
CA ALA A 99 -13.44 -10.07 -13.79
C ALA A 99 -12.28 -9.68 -14.73
N PHE A 100 -11.13 -9.32 -14.19
CA PHE A 100 -9.95 -8.84 -14.93
C PHE A 100 -9.21 -9.97 -15.64
N ARG A 101 -9.12 -11.13 -15.01
CA ARG A 101 -8.35 -12.28 -15.51
C ARG A 101 -8.81 -12.75 -16.89
N LYS A 102 -7.82 -13.03 -17.75
CA LYS A 102 -8.00 -13.75 -19.02
C LYS A 102 -7.10 -14.99 -19.06
N GLY A 103 -7.54 -16.02 -19.77
CA GLY A 103 -6.66 -17.13 -20.13
C GLY A 103 -5.70 -16.70 -21.24
N PRO A 104 -4.53 -17.34 -21.37
CA PRO A 104 -3.50 -16.90 -22.33
C PRO A 104 -3.94 -16.93 -23.79
N ARG A 105 -4.97 -17.72 -24.14
CA ARG A 105 -5.53 -17.80 -25.50
C ARG A 105 -6.81 -16.98 -25.69
N HIS A 106 -7.18 -16.15 -24.71
CA HIS A 106 -8.35 -15.30 -24.85
C HIS A 106 -8.04 -14.13 -25.78
N ARG A 107 -8.98 -13.72 -26.64
CA ARG A 107 -8.79 -12.63 -27.60
C ARG A 107 -8.39 -11.30 -26.97
N ASP A 108 -8.83 -11.03 -25.74
CA ASP A 108 -8.54 -9.81 -24.99
C ASP A 108 -7.40 -10.02 -23.97
N ALA A 109 -6.63 -11.13 -24.09
CA ALA A 109 -5.44 -11.31 -23.27
C ALA A 109 -4.34 -10.38 -23.72
N TYR A 110 -3.64 -9.78 -22.76
CA TYR A 110 -2.46 -8.97 -23.03
C TYR A 110 -1.37 -9.19 -21.98
N SER A 111 -0.16 -8.92 -22.39
CA SER A 111 1.04 -8.95 -21.55
C SER A 111 1.98 -7.88 -22.06
N LEU A 112 2.24 -6.85 -21.26
CA LEU A 112 3.07 -5.71 -21.66
C LEU A 112 4.55 -6.09 -21.65
N THR A 113 5.27 -5.69 -22.68
CA THR A 113 6.74 -5.63 -22.61
C THR A 113 7.15 -4.49 -21.67
N PRO A 114 8.41 -4.49 -21.21
CA PRO A 114 8.93 -3.36 -20.44
C PRO A 114 8.77 -2.01 -21.15
N GLU A 115 8.99 -1.95 -22.47
CA GLU A 115 8.86 -0.75 -23.29
C GLU A 115 7.38 -0.31 -23.41
N GLU A 116 6.46 -1.26 -23.60
CA GLU A 116 5.03 -0.97 -23.63
C GLU A 116 4.54 -0.46 -22.26
N PHE A 117 5.08 -0.96 -21.16
CA PHE A 117 4.77 -0.47 -19.82
C PHE A 117 5.19 1.00 -19.68
N VAL A 118 6.42 1.35 -20.07
CA VAL A 118 6.94 2.72 -20.06
C VAL A 118 6.09 3.64 -20.95
N SER A 119 5.73 3.18 -22.14
CA SER A 119 4.92 3.98 -23.10
C SER A 119 3.53 4.35 -22.53
N ARG A 120 2.98 3.55 -21.60
CA ARG A 120 1.72 3.87 -20.90
C ARG A 120 1.88 5.02 -19.90
N ILE A 121 3.09 5.24 -19.40
CA ILE A 121 3.41 6.28 -18.42
C ILE A 121 3.72 7.61 -19.10
N GLU A 122 4.36 7.60 -20.26
CA GLU A 122 4.83 8.80 -20.98
C GLU A 122 3.82 9.95 -21.09
N PRO A 123 2.52 9.73 -21.42
CA PRO A 123 1.53 10.81 -21.52
C PRO A 123 1.25 11.53 -20.18
N PHE A 124 1.69 10.95 -19.08
CA PHE A 124 1.45 11.42 -17.72
C PHE A 124 2.73 11.92 -17.03
N GLU A 125 3.86 11.97 -17.74
CA GLU A 125 5.11 12.50 -17.21
C GLU A 125 4.93 13.91 -16.65
N GLY A 126 5.40 14.15 -15.44
CA GLY A 126 5.25 15.41 -14.72
C GLY A 126 3.85 15.68 -14.14
N LYS A 127 2.91 14.74 -14.28
CA LYS A 127 1.54 14.85 -13.77
C LYS A 127 1.22 13.82 -12.68
N ILE A 128 2.10 12.87 -12.44
CA ILE A 128 1.90 11.78 -11.48
C ILE A 128 3.13 11.60 -10.59
N ASP A 129 2.89 11.18 -9.36
CA ASP A 129 3.92 10.88 -8.35
C ASP A 129 4.24 9.39 -8.30
N GLU A 130 3.27 8.56 -8.68
CA GLU A 130 3.33 7.12 -8.49
C GLU A 130 2.69 6.36 -9.66
N VAL A 131 3.32 5.25 -10.04
CA VAL A 131 2.69 4.21 -10.87
C VAL A 131 2.31 3.04 -9.98
N HIS A 132 1.03 2.68 -9.99
CA HIS A 132 0.51 1.50 -9.31
C HIS A 132 0.37 0.36 -10.32
N ALA A 133 1.21 -0.67 -10.17
CA ALA A 133 1.29 -1.79 -11.11
C ALA A 133 0.99 -3.12 -10.40
N VAL A 134 -0.15 -3.69 -10.71
CA VAL A 134 -0.53 -5.06 -10.32
C VAL A 134 -1.06 -5.80 -11.55
N GLY A 135 -0.98 -7.11 -11.56
CA GLY A 135 -1.40 -7.86 -12.74
C GLY A 135 -1.84 -9.28 -12.44
N GLY A 136 -2.02 -10.05 -13.48
CA GLY A 136 -2.23 -11.49 -13.39
C GLY A 136 -0.93 -12.22 -13.06
N LEU A 137 -1.04 -13.44 -12.52
CA LEU A 137 0.09 -14.33 -12.34
C LEU A 137 0.45 -14.97 -13.68
N HIS A 138 1.35 -14.31 -14.40
CA HIS A 138 1.74 -14.78 -15.73
C HIS A 138 2.46 -16.14 -15.64
N PRO A 139 2.13 -17.12 -16.50
CA PRO A 139 2.70 -18.46 -16.41
C PRO A 139 4.21 -18.52 -16.65
N ASP A 140 4.76 -17.60 -17.44
CA ASP A 140 6.13 -17.68 -17.93
C ASP A 140 7.05 -16.58 -17.42
N TRP A 141 6.50 -15.56 -16.71
CA TRP A 141 7.34 -14.46 -16.23
C TRP A 141 8.11 -14.81 -14.96
N THR A 142 9.37 -14.45 -14.98
CA THR A 142 10.31 -14.55 -13.85
C THR A 142 10.59 -13.18 -13.26
N ILE A 143 11.44 -13.13 -12.27
CA ILE A 143 11.94 -11.89 -11.64
C ILE A 143 12.55 -10.94 -12.67
N ASP A 144 13.23 -11.47 -13.71
CA ASP A 144 13.94 -10.67 -14.72
C ASP A 144 13.00 -9.73 -15.46
N HIS A 145 11.79 -10.19 -15.79
CA HIS A 145 10.79 -9.36 -16.48
C HIS A 145 10.36 -8.16 -15.63
N TYR A 146 10.11 -8.37 -14.34
CA TYR A 146 9.71 -7.29 -13.43
C TYR A 146 10.86 -6.34 -13.10
N SER A 147 12.06 -6.88 -12.88
CA SER A 147 13.26 -6.07 -12.66
C SER A 147 13.54 -5.17 -13.85
N GLU A 148 13.37 -5.68 -15.08
CA GLU A 148 13.57 -4.88 -16.29
C GLU A 148 12.51 -3.78 -16.42
N ILE A 149 11.22 -4.07 -16.17
CA ILE A 149 10.16 -3.06 -16.11
C ILE A 149 10.54 -1.94 -15.14
N TYR A 150 10.98 -2.28 -13.92
CA TYR A 150 11.29 -1.27 -12.90
C TYR A 150 12.54 -0.48 -13.26
N ARG A 151 13.56 -1.17 -13.73
CA ARG A 151 14.83 -0.56 -14.14
C ARG A 151 14.62 0.49 -15.23
N ILE A 152 13.95 0.15 -16.34
CA ILE A 152 13.73 1.12 -17.42
C ILE A 152 12.74 2.21 -17.02
N THR A 153 11.72 1.89 -16.20
CA THR A 153 10.81 2.91 -15.67
C THR A 153 11.56 3.93 -14.82
N LYS A 154 12.44 3.48 -13.92
CA LYS A 154 13.24 4.38 -13.08
C LYS A 154 14.31 5.15 -13.86
N GLN A 155 14.85 4.56 -14.92
CA GLN A 155 15.77 5.27 -15.83
C GLN A 155 15.05 6.39 -16.60
N ARG A 156 13.84 6.11 -17.08
CA ARG A 156 13.06 7.09 -17.87
C ARG A 156 12.38 8.13 -17.00
N PHE A 157 11.89 7.74 -15.81
CA PHE A 157 11.13 8.58 -14.88
C PHE A 157 11.70 8.47 -13.45
N PRO A 158 12.86 9.06 -13.16
CA PRO A 158 13.53 8.88 -11.87
C PRO A 158 12.71 9.41 -10.67
N GLY A 159 11.84 10.40 -10.90
CA GLY A 159 10.98 10.99 -9.86
C GLY A 159 9.73 10.19 -9.51
N ILE A 160 9.31 9.26 -10.39
CA ILE A 160 8.08 8.49 -10.16
C ILE A 160 8.34 7.32 -9.22
N SER A 161 7.50 7.17 -8.18
CA SER A 161 7.49 6.00 -7.32
C SER A 161 6.80 4.81 -8.01
N ILE A 162 7.31 3.60 -7.82
CA ILE A 162 6.66 2.38 -8.31
C ILE A 162 6.09 1.64 -7.10
N LYS A 163 4.77 1.59 -7.03
CA LYS A 163 4.03 0.73 -6.09
C LYS A 163 3.53 -0.47 -6.86
N SER A 164 4.09 -1.62 -6.59
CA SER A 164 3.82 -2.79 -7.42
C SER A 164 3.72 -4.06 -6.60
N LEU A 165 3.14 -5.05 -7.23
CA LEU A 165 3.02 -6.44 -6.78
C LEU A 165 2.26 -6.63 -5.46
N THR A 166 1.38 -7.58 -5.47
CA THR A 166 0.75 -8.13 -4.27
C THR A 166 1.63 -9.24 -3.67
N ALA A 167 1.39 -9.62 -2.42
CA ALA A 167 2.08 -10.74 -1.79
C ALA A 167 1.94 -12.06 -2.59
N VAL A 168 0.80 -12.25 -3.27
CA VAL A 168 0.55 -13.43 -4.12
C VAL A 168 1.42 -13.39 -5.38
N GLU A 169 1.57 -12.22 -6.00
CA GLU A 169 2.45 -12.04 -7.15
C GLU A 169 3.91 -12.25 -6.77
N VAL A 170 4.38 -11.68 -5.66
CA VAL A 170 5.75 -11.90 -5.15
C VAL A 170 6.03 -13.39 -4.93
N LYS A 171 5.11 -14.11 -4.28
CA LYS A 171 5.24 -15.56 -4.06
C LYS A 171 5.29 -16.33 -5.38
N HIS A 172 4.47 -15.95 -6.35
CA HIS A 172 4.45 -16.57 -7.68
C HIS A 172 5.77 -16.35 -8.41
N ILE A 173 6.26 -15.11 -8.46
CA ILE A 173 7.53 -14.74 -9.09
C ILE A 173 8.69 -15.48 -8.44
N ALA A 174 8.75 -15.50 -7.11
CA ALA A 174 9.76 -16.25 -6.36
C ALA A 174 9.80 -17.73 -6.79
N SER A 175 8.64 -18.38 -6.83
CA SER A 175 8.50 -19.78 -7.26
C SER A 175 8.92 -19.98 -8.71
N LYS A 176 8.54 -19.08 -9.62
CA LYS A 176 8.90 -19.15 -11.05
C LYS A 176 10.38 -18.94 -11.30
N SER A 177 11.02 -18.18 -10.46
CA SER A 177 12.46 -17.84 -10.57
C SER A 177 13.37 -18.79 -9.78
N GLY A 178 12.79 -19.74 -9.03
CA GLY A 178 13.57 -20.63 -8.15
C GLY A 178 14.22 -19.91 -6.96
N LEU A 179 13.64 -18.78 -6.52
CA LEU A 179 14.17 -17.92 -5.47
C LEU A 179 13.33 -18.00 -4.18
N GLY A 180 13.94 -17.60 -3.06
CA GLY A 180 13.22 -17.31 -1.82
C GLY A 180 12.45 -16.00 -1.90
N VAL A 181 11.36 -15.87 -1.12
CA VAL A 181 10.55 -14.63 -1.08
C VAL A 181 11.39 -13.42 -0.65
N LEU A 182 12.25 -13.58 0.37
CA LEU A 182 13.11 -12.49 0.83
C LEU A 182 14.12 -12.05 -0.24
N GLU A 183 14.73 -13.01 -0.93
CA GLU A 183 15.66 -12.77 -2.03
C GLU A 183 14.96 -12.04 -3.18
N THR A 184 13.76 -12.50 -3.58
CA THR A 184 12.92 -11.84 -4.58
C THR A 184 12.64 -10.38 -4.22
N LEU A 185 12.24 -10.12 -2.97
CA LEU A 185 11.98 -8.75 -2.49
C LEU A 185 13.24 -7.88 -2.48
N THR A 186 14.40 -8.48 -2.17
CA THR A 186 15.69 -7.77 -2.20
C THR A 186 16.03 -7.33 -3.62
N ILE A 187 15.95 -8.25 -4.59
CA ILE A 187 16.22 -7.96 -6.01
C ILE A 187 15.26 -6.86 -6.54
N LEU A 188 13.98 -6.94 -6.19
CA LEU A 188 12.98 -5.96 -6.66
C LEU A 188 13.14 -4.57 -6.02
N ARG A 189 13.77 -4.48 -4.85
CA ARG A 189 14.06 -3.21 -4.18
C ARG A 189 15.27 -2.50 -4.78
N ASP A 190 16.33 -3.23 -5.13
CA ASP A 190 17.63 -2.75 -5.61
C ASP A 190 17.57 -2.41 -7.09
#